data_e6bb595c23c00ca251b89f4fba026fd7
#
_entry.id   e6bb595c23c00ca251b89f4fba026fd7
#
_cell.length_a   1.000
_cell.length_b   1.000
_cell.length_c   1.000
_cell.angle_alpha   90.00
_cell.angle_beta   90.00
_cell.angle_gamma   90.00
#
_symmetry.space_group_name_H-M   'P 1'
#
loop_
_entity.id
_entity.type
_entity.pdbx_description
1 polymer ?
#
loop_
_entity_poly.entity_id
_entity_poly.type
_entity_poly.pdbx_seq_one_letter_code
_entity_poly.pdbx_strand_id
1 'polypeptide(L)'
;MLQIYTENYTRAERGSRMSWPFILTALFSIGFALAGGRLLDLKIEAYHWIFGIMVVACGISAVACARIPSSPLSRNNIGNPWQSCSLIWKDRFFGFILSCWMLLGMGNLIALPVRIEYLANPKFGVNASNTTIAVLMLVVPAVARVLSTRMWGRFFDRLHFVTTRNLLNLFVLASSGFFFFTTNIYVLGLAMALQGLAFGGGKIFWSLWVTKIAPEEKASSYMSIHMALTGLRGSLAPFIGYAILSRSNPACVATIGMILIVASIMLFELIRGHKRLRETAEG
;
A
#
# COMPACT_ATOMS: atom_id res chain seq x y z
N MET A 1 6.66 -15.52 -4.02
CA MET A 1 5.23 -15.88 -4.08
C MET A 1 4.77 -16.22 -5.50
N LEU A 2 4.95 -15.33 -6.49
CA LEU A 2 4.47 -15.59 -7.87
C LEU A 2 5.02 -16.90 -8.45
N GLN A 3 6.32 -17.17 -8.28
CA GLN A 3 6.99 -18.37 -8.74
C GLN A 3 6.37 -19.64 -8.11
N ILE A 4 6.12 -19.62 -6.81
CA ILE A 4 5.49 -20.76 -6.09
C ILE A 4 4.14 -21.11 -6.71
N TYR A 5 3.33 -20.11 -7.04
CA TYR A 5 2.04 -20.33 -7.68
C TYR A 5 2.19 -20.82 -9.13
N THR A 6 3.23 -20.37 -9.85
CA THR A 6 3.47 -20.84 -11.23
C THR A 6 3.98 -22.28 -11.28
N GLU A 7 4.71 -22.71 -10.28
CA GLU A 7 5.24 -24.07 -10.19
C GLU A 7 4.21 -25.09 -9.70
N ASN A 8 3.30 -24.68 -8.79
CA ASN A 8 2.39 -25.60 -8.12
C ASN A 8 0.96 -25.64 -8.67
N TYR A 9 0.57 -24.67 -9.53
CA TYR A 9 -0.79 -24.60 -10.07
C TYR A 9 -0.83 -24.37 -11.57
N THR A 10 -1.78 -25.01 -12.26
CA THR A 10 -2.05 -24.78 -13.69
C THR A 10 -2.57 -23.36 -13.93
N ARG A 11 -2.40 -22.83 -15.17
CA ARG A 11 -2.90 -21.49 -15.52
C ARG A 11 -4.39 -21.31 -15.27
N ALA A 12 -5.19 -22.34 -15.51
CA ALA A 12 -6.64 -22.32 -15.35
C ALA A 12 -7.07 -22.24 -13.88
N GLU A 13 -6.32 -22.85 -12.97
CA GLU A 13 -6.70 -22.95 -11.56
C GLU A 13 -6.12 -21.83 -10.67
N ARG A 14 -5.05 -21.15 -11.11
CA ARG A 14 -4.35 -20.13 -10.33
C ARG A 14 -5.29 -19.06 -9.80
N GLY A 15 -6.17 -18.52 -10.64
CA GLY A 15 -7.10 -17.45 -10.24
C GLY A 15 -8.04 -17.87 -9.12
N SER A 16 -8.67 -19.06 -9.28
CA SER A 16 -9.58 -19.61 -8.26
C SER A 16 -8.86 -19.96 -6.96
N ARG A 17 -7.70 -20.61 -7.03
CA ARG A 17 -6.91 -21.00 -5.86
C ARG A 17 -6.34 -19.78 -5.11
N MET A 18 -5.96 -18.71 -5.82
CA MET A 18 -5.48 -17.48 -5.19
C MET A 18 -6.59 -16.67 -4.51
N SER A 19 -7.85 -16.80 -4.92
CA SER A 19 -8.94 -16.00 -4.34
C SER A 19 -9.24 -16.40 -2.88
N TRP A 20 -9.17 -17.67 -2.55
CA TRP A 20 -9.44 -18.17 -1.20
C TRP A 20 -8.52 -17.59 -0.11
N PRO A 21 -7.18 -17.59 -0.24
CA PRO A 21 -6.30 -16.91 0.71
C PRO A 21 -6.62 -15.44 0.91
N PHE A 22 -7.04 -14.72 -0.16
CA PHE A 22 -7.43 -13.31 -0.03
C PHE A 22 -8.70 -13.12 0.79
N ILE A 23 -9.72 -13.97 0.57
CA ILE A 23 -10.98 -13.94 1.32
C ILE A 23 -10.71 -14.27 2.80
N LEU A 24 -9.99 -15.36 3.06
CA LEU A 24 -9.64 -15.77 4.41
C LEU A 24 -8.82 -14.70 5.14
N THR A 25 -7.81 -14.13 4.48
CA THR A 25 -7.01 -13.04 5.05
C THR A 25 -7.88 -11.85 5.42
N ALA A 26 -8.85 -11.46 4.58
CA ALA A 26 -9.74 -10.35 4.87
C ALA A 26 -10.65 -10.67 6.09
N LEU A 27 -11.26 -11.86 6.13
CA LEU A 27 -12.13 -12.29 7.22
C LEU A 27 -11.37 -12.36 8.56
N PHE A 28 -10.21 -13.02 8.56
CA PHE A 28 -9.36 -13.11 9.77
C PHE A 28 -8.85 -11.75 10.21
N SER A 29 -8.47 -10.86 9.27
CA SER A 29 -8.04 -9.50 9.62
C SER A 29 -9.14 -8.69 10.27
N ILE A 30 -10.38 -8.77 9.76
CA ILE A 30 -11.53 -8.09 10.33
C ILE A 30 -11.86 -8.68 11.73
N GLY A 31 -11.95 -10.00 11.84
CA GLY A 31 -12.22 -10.67 13.10
C GLY A 31 -11.18 -10.35 14.17
N PHE A 32 -9.90 -10.42 13.81
CA PHE A 32 -8.80 -10.12 14.73
C PHE A 32 -8.77 -8.64 15.12
N ALA A 33 -9.07 -7.72 14.19
CA ALA A 33 -9.15 -6.29 14.49
C ALA A 33 -10.26 -5.97 15.50
N LEU A 34 -11.45 -6.53 15.30
CA LEU A 34 -12.59 -6.31 16.21
C LEU A 34 -12.36 -6.94 17.59
N ALA A 35 -11.90 -8.19 17.62
CA ALA A 35 -11.60 -8.90 18.88
C ALA A 35 -10.46 -8.22 19.64
N GLY A 36 -9.37 -7.85 18.94
CA GLY A 36 -8.23 -7.17 19.53
C GLY A 36 -8.58 -5.77 20.03
N GLY A 37 -9.33 -4.99 19.25
CA GLY A 37 -9.81 -3.66 19.67
C GLY A 37 -10.65 -3.75 20.94
N ARG A 38 -11.62 -4.69 20.99
CA ARG A 38 -12.46 -4.88 22.16
C ARG A 38 -11.66 -5.38 23.38
N LEU A 39 -10.70 -6.27 23.18
CA LEU A 39 -9.83 -6.72 24.25
C LEU A 39 -9.01 -5.59 24.85
N LEU A 40 -8.48 -4.69 24.03
CA LEU A 40 -7.72 -3.51 24.47
C LEU A 40 -8.59 -2.45 25.13
N ASP A 41 -9.88 -2.34 24.77
CA ASP A 41 -10.83 -1.46 25.47
C ASP A 41 -11.14 -1.98 26.87
N LEU A 42 -11.16 -3.31 27.08
CA LEU A 42 -11.38 -3.91 28.38
C LEU A 42 -10.12 -3.87 29.25
N LYS A 43 -8.97 -4.15 28.68
CA LYS A 43 -7.69 -4.21 29.38
C LYS A 43 -6.53 -3.84 28.44
N ILE A 44 -5.97 -2.66 28.60
CA ILE A 44 -4.94 -2.17 27.69
C ILE A 44 -3.67 -3.05 27.72
N GLU A 45 -3.30 -3.60 28.87
CA GLU A 45 -2.12 -4.47 28.99
C GLU A 45 -2.28 -5.79 28.21
N ALA A 46 -3.49 -6.12 27.73
CA ALA A 46 -3.71 -7.32 26.92
C ALA A 46 -3.00 -7.27 25.54
N TYR A 47 -2.38 -6.14 25.18
CA TYR A 47 -1.53 -6.07 23.99
C TYR A 47 -0.41 -7.12 23.97
N HIS A 48 0.10 -7.54 25.13
CA HIS A 48 1.09 -8.60 25.22
C HIS A 48 0.58 -9.93 24.63
N TRP A 49 -0.69 -10.27 24.88
CA TRP A 49 -1.31 -11.46 24.32
C TRP A 49 -1.49 -11.37 22.81
N ILE A 50 -1.83 -10.17 22.32
CA ILE A 50 -1.95 -9.90 20.87
C ILE A 50 -0.59 -10.13 20.20
N PHE A 51 0.51 -9.58 20.75
CA PHE A 51 1.85 -9.86 20.26
C PHE A 51 2.24 -11.32 20.35
N GLY A 52 1.90 -12.00 21.45
CA GLY A 52 2.13 -13.45 21.61
C GLY A 52 1.44 -14.27 20.50
N ILE A 53 0.18 -13.98 20.22
CA ILE A 53 -0.56 -14.62 19.11
C ILE A 53 0.11 -14.33 17.76
N MET A 54 0.56 -13.09 17.52
CA MET A 54 1.29 -12.73 16.30
C MET A 54 2.58 -13.52 16.14
N VAL A 55 3.38 -13.69 17.20
CA VAL A 55 4.62 -14.47 17.18
C VAL A 55 4.32 -15.93 16.82
N VAL A 56 3.33 -16.54 17.45
CA VAL A 56 2.91 -17.93 17.15
C VAL A 56 2.44 -18.04 15.69
N ALA A 57 1.60 -17.12 15.23
CA ALA A 57 1.12 -17.11 13.86
C ALA A 57 2.25 -16.95 12.84
N CYS A 58 3.23 -16.08 13.11
CA CYS A 58 4.44 -15.94 12.28
C CYS A 58 5.27 -17.24 12.26
N GLY A 59 5.43 -17.91 13.40
CA GLY A 59 6.12 -19.19 13.49
C GLY A 59 5.43 -20.28 12.65
N ILE A 60 4.11 -20.41 12.77
CA ILE A 60 3.31 -21.35 11.97
C ILE A 60 3.45 -21.02 10.47
N SER A 61 3.37 -19.72 10.12
CA SER A 61 3.52 -19.29 8.73
C SER A 61 4.92 -19.61 8.18
N ALA A 62 5.97 -19.42 8.96
CA ALA A 62 7.34 -19.74 8.56
C ALA A 62 7.51 -21.24 8.29
N VAL A 63 7.00 -22.09 9.19
CA VAL A 63 7.03 -23.56 9.02
C VAL A 63 6.22 -23.99 7.80
N ALA A 64 5.03 -23.41 7.60
CA ALA A 64 4.20 -23.69 6.42
C ALA A 64 4.92 -23.29 5.13
N CYS A 65 5.51 -22.10 5.09
CA CYS A 65 6.28 -21.63 3.92
C CYS A 65 7.50 -22.52 3.62
N ALA A 66 8.20 -23.00 4.65
CA ALA A 66 9.35 -23.89 4.49
C ALA A 66 8.99 -25.26 3.90
N ARG A 67 7.72 -25.68 4.01
CA ARG A 67 7.21 -26.94 3.46
C ARG A 67 6.66 -26.83 2.05
N ILE A 68 6.57 -25.63 1.47
CA ILE A 68 6.07 -25.46 0.11
C ILE A 68 7.14 -25.93 -0.88
N PRO A 69 6.83 -26.91 -1.76
CA PRO A 69 7.78 -27.35 -2.77
C PRO A 69 8.04 -26.23 -3.77
N SER A 70 9.31 -25.90 -3.99
CA SER A 70 9.74 -24.93 -4.98
C SER A 70 11.11 -25.29 -5.52
N SER A 71 11.32 -25.05 -6.82
CA SER A 71 12.61 -25.26 -7.45
C SER A 71 13.62 -24.18 -7.01
N PRO A 72 14.88 -24.53 -6.75
CA PRO A 72 15.90 -23.53 -6.46
C PRO A 72 16.06 -22.56 -7.64
N LEU A 73 16.16 -21.28 -7.34
CA LEU A 73 16.43 -20.25 -8.37
C LEU A 73 17.78 -20.54 -9.05
N SER A 74 17.79 -20.55 -10.39
CA SER A 74 19.04 -20.66 -11.14
C SER A 74 19.96 -19.49 -10.80
N ARG A 75 21.20 -19.82 -10.41
CA ARG A 75 22.24 -18.82 -10.05
C ARG A 75 22.53 -17.82 -11.17
N ASN A 76 22.32 -18.21 -12.42
CA ASN A 76 22.58 -17.37 -13.60
C ASN A 76 21.58 -16.21 -13.77
N ASN A 77 20.43 -16.25 -13.06
CA ASN A 77 19.41 -15.20 -13.10
C ASN A 77 19.51 -14.19 -11.93
N ILE A 78 20.48 -14.38 -11.02
CA ILE A 78 20.69 -13.44 -9.92
C ILE A 78 21.65 -12.36 -10.42
N GLY A 79 21.11 -11.33 -11.07
CA GLY A 79 21.87 -10.12 -11.41
C GLY A 79 22.41 -9.44 -10.15
N ASN A 80 23.57 -8.80 -10.26
CA ASN A 80 24.14 -8.02 -9.16
C ASN A 80 23.16 -6.88 -8.77
N PRO A 81 22.67 -6.83 -7.51
CA PRO A 81 21.72 -5.81 -7.07
C PRO A 81 22.20 -4.37 -7.30
N TRP A 82 23.51 -4.15 -7.15
CA TRP A 82 24.13 -2.83 -7.36
C TRP A 82 24.15 -2.42 -8.83
N GLN A 83 24.31 -3.37 -9.75
CA GLN A 83 24.21 -3.10 -11.19
C GLN A 83 22.76 -2.74 -11.57
N SER A 84 21.78 -3.34 -10.92
CA SER A 84 20.37 -2.99 -11.13
C SER A 84 20.09 -1.53 -10.73
N CYS A 85 20.66 -1.02 -9.64
CA CYS A 85 20.48 0.38 -9.23
C CYS A 85 20.91 1.39 -10.32
N SER A 86 21.89 1.03 -11.16
CA SER A 86 22.30 1.90 -12.28
C SER A 86 21.20 2.15 -13.31
N LEU A 87 20.15 1.30 -13.36
CA LEU A 87 19.00 1.48 -14.24
C LEU A 87 18.22 2.77 -13.95
N ILE A 88 18.23 3.26 -12.72
CA ILE A 88 17.58 4.53 -12.35
C ILE A 88 18.13 5.69 -13.19
N TRP A 89 19.44 5.67 -13.44
CA TRP A 89 20.15 6.71 -14.19
C TRP A 89 20.22 6.43 -15.70
N LYS A 90 20.32 5.16 -16.07
CA LYS A 90 20.38 4.73 -17.48
C LYS A 90 19.04 4.88 -18.18
N ASP A 91 17.93 4.54 -17.50
CA ASP A 91 16.57 4.77 -18.01
C ASP A 91 15.94 5.96 -17.27
N ARG A 92 16.18 7.16 -17.81
CA ARG A 92 15.67 8.41 -17.24
C ARG A 92 14.14 8.43 -17.06
N PHE A 93 13.42 7.76 -17.97
CA PHE A 93 11.96 7.70 -17.89
C PHE A 93 11.50 6.84 -16.70
N PHE A 94 12.13 5.70 -16.51
CA PHE A 94 11.89 4.86 -15.33
C PHE A 94 12.25 5.60 -14.04
N GLY A 95 13.43 6.24 -13.98
CA GLY A 95 13.86 7.03 -12.82
C GLY A 95 12.88 8.14 -12.48
N PHE A 96 12.33 8.82 -13.49
CA PHE A 96 11.31 9.85 -13.29
C PHE A 96 9.99 9.29 -12.70
N ILE A 97 9.46 8.22 -13.29
CA ILE A 97 8.25 7.55 -12.76
C ILE A 97 8.50 7.06 -11.32
N LEU A 98 9.67 6.48 -11.09
CA LEU A 98 10.06 6.01 -9.76
C LEU A 98 10.06 7.15 -8.73
N SER A 99 10.55 8.34 -9.11
CA SER A 99 10.50 9.55 -8.27
C SER A 99 9.06 9.98 -7.96
N CYS A 100 8.16 9.93 -8.95
CA CYS A 100 6.74 10.18 -8.73
C CYS A 100 6.14 9.21 -7.69
N TRP A 101 6.49 7.92 -7.79
CA TRP A 101 6.09 6.91 -6.83
C TRP A 101 6.66 7.14 -5.43
N MET A 102 7.91 7.62 -5.35
CA MET A 102 8.54 7.92 -4.05
C MET A 102 7.87 9.08 -3.35
N LEU A 103 7.57 10.17 -4.07
CA LEU A 103 6.86 11.33 -3.53
C LEU A 103 5.47 10.95 -3.01
N LEU A 104 4.67 10.27 -3.85
CA LEU A 104 3.35 9.80 -3.44
C LEU A 104 3.41 8.96 -2.17
N GLY A 105 4.29 7.97 -2.19
CA GLY A 105 4.36 7.05 -1.08
C GLY A 105 4.92 7.67 0.19
N MET A 106 5.86 8.62 0.07
CA MET A 106 6.33 9.39 1.22
C MET A 106 5.18 10.20 1.80
N GLY A 107 4.44 10.96 0.97
CA GLY A 107 3.29 11.76 1.40
C GLY A 107 2.22 10.95 2.12
N ASN A 108 1.92 9.73 1.64
CA ASN A 108 0.95 8.86 2.31
C ASN A 108 1.51 8.25 3.61
N LEU A 109 2.76 7.79 3.60
CA LEU A 109 3.34 7.03 4.72
C LEU A 109 3.75 7.88 5.92
N ILE A 110 4.09 9.17 5.74
CA ILE A 110 4.32 10.08 6.87
C ILE A 110 3.05 10.32 7.69
N ALA A 111 1.90 10.37 7.02
CA ALA A 111 0.61 10.63 7.67
C ALA A 111 -0.04 9.35 8.25
N LEU A 112 0.25 8.19 7.68
CA LEU A 112 -0.45 6.95 8.01
C LEU A 112 -0.36 6.55 9.51
N PRO A 113 0.83 6.50 10.15
CA PRO A 113 0.93 6.15 11.56
C PRO A 113 0.36 7.25 12.48
N VAL A 114 0.42 8.51 12.06
CA VAL A 114 -0.11 9.65 12.80
C VAL A 114 -1.64 9.60 12.92
N ARG A 115 -2.33 8.87 12.01
CA ARG A 115 -3.78 8.66 12.11
C ARG A 115 -4.18 7.95 13.39
N ILE A 116 -3.41 6.96 13.82
CA ILE A 116 -3.69 6.23 15.07
C ILE A 116 -3.54 7.17 16.26
N GLU A 117 -2.46 7.93 16.30
CA GLU A 117 -2.22 8.93 17.34
C GLU A 117 -3.32 10.00 17.36
N TYR A 118 -3.75 10.46 16.18
CA TYR A 118 -4.85 11.43 16.05
C TYR A 118 -6.17 10.92 16.62
N LEU A 119 -6.49 9.63 16.43
CA LEU A 119 -7.71 9.01 16.94
C LEU A 119 -7.63 8.73 18.44
N ALA A 120 -6.47 8.25 18.92
CA ALA A 120 -6.32 7.74 20.27
C ALA A 120 -6.04 8.83 21.32
N ASN A 121 -5.27 9.86 20.94
CA ASN A 121 -4.81 10.85 21.89
C ASN A 121 -5.89 11.91 22.16
N PRO A 122 -6.36 12.05 23.43
CA PRO A 122 -7.39 13.03 23.82
C PRO A 122 -7.06 14.48 23.44
N LYS A 123 -5.76 14.81 23.35
CA LYS A 123 -5.26 16.14 22.96
C LYS A 123 -5.82 16.61 21.62
N PHE A 124 -6.15 15.69 20.71
CA PHE A 124 -6.63 16.02 19.36
C PHE A 124 -8.16 16.03 19.25
N GLY A 125 -8.88 15.73 20.34
CA GLY A 125 -10.32 15.91 20.45
C GLY A 125 -11.18 14.76 19.92
N VAL A 126 -10.60 13.68 19.37
CA VAL A 126 -11.37 12.51 18.91
C VAL A 126 -11.55 11.51 20.05
N ASN A 127 -10.47 11.17 20.76
CA ASN A 127 -10.47 10.26 21.91
C ASN A 127 -11.27 8.96 21.65
N ALA A 128 -10.98 8.30 20.54
CA ALA A 128 -11.71 7.11 20.12
C ALA A 128 -11.27 5.87 20.90
N SER A 129 -12.22 4.96 21.17
CA SER A 129 -11.90 3.66 21.75
C SER A 129 -11.05 2.79 20.81
N ASN A 130 -10.32 1.81 21.35
CA ASN A 130 -9.51 0.91 20.54
C ASN A 130 -10.34 0.13 19.51
N THR A 131 -11.57 -0.25 19.87
CA THR A 131 -12.53 -0.86 18.93
C THR A 131 -12.86 0.09 17.79
N THR A 132 -13.14 1.36 18.07
CA THR A 132 -13.43 2.38 17.05
C THR A 132 -12.22 2.61 16.14
N ILE A 133 -11.01 2.69 16.71
CA ILE A 133 -9.77 2.80 15.96
C ILE A 133 -9.59 1.59 15.04
N ALA A 134 -9.80 0.37 15.55
CA ALA A 134 -9.72 -0.86 14.75
C ALA A 134 -10.74 -0.87 13.61
N VAL A 135 -11.98 -0.45 13.85
CA VAL A 135 -13.00 -0.33 12.80
C VAL A 135 -12.57 0.67 11.74
N LEU A 136 -12.20 1.88 12.13
CA LEU A 136 -11.80 2.93 11.19
C LEU A 136 -10.55 2.57 10.41
N MET A 137 -9.50 2.09 11.07
CA MET A 137 -8.20 1.89 10.44
C MET A 137 -8.07 0.58 9.68
N LEU A 138 -8.85 -0.45 10.03
CA LEU A 138 -8.71 -1.78 9.45
C LEU A 138 -9.97 -2.25 8.72
N VAL A 139 -11.16 -2.18 9.38
CA VAL A 139 -12.39 -2.75 8.82
C VAL A 139 -12.91 -1.92 7.66
N VAL A 140 -13.13 -0.62 7.87
CA VAL A 140 -13.69 0.29 6.85
C VAL A 140 -12.83 0.28 5.56
N PRO A 141 -11.50 0.48 5.61
CA PRO A 141 -10.71 0.44 4.39
C PRO A 141 -10.61 -0.97 3.78
N ALA A 142 -10.68 -2.05 4.57
CA ALA A 142 -10.70 -3.40 4.03
C ALA A 142 -11.96 -3.67 3.20
N VAL A 143 -13.14 -3.29 3.71
CA VAL A 143 -14.41 -3.41 3.00
C VAL A 143 -14.40 -2.58 1.72
N ALA A 144 -14.04 -1.31 1.80
CA ALA A 144 -13.96 -0.42 0.64
C ALA A 144 -12.99 -0.94 -0.43
N ARG A 145 -11.84 -1.48 -0.01
CA ARG A 145 -10.85 -2.12 -0.89
C ARG A 145 -11.44 -3.31 -1.63
N VAL A 146 -12.09 -4.25 -0.91
CA VAL A 146 -12.67 -5.46 -1.52
C VAL A 146 -13.72 -5.08 -2.55
N LEU A 147 -14.64 -4.18 -2.21
CA LEU A 147 -15.72 -3.73 -3.09
C LEU A 147 -15.20 -3.04 -4.36
N SER A 148 -14.09 -2.30 -4.26
CA SER A 148 -13.55 -1.52 -5.38
C SER A 148 -12.54 -2.27 -6.26
N THR A 149 -11.94 -3.35 -5.79
CA THR A 149 -10.83 -4.03 -6.50
C THR A 149 -11.21 -4.42 -7.93
N ARG A 150 -12.41 -4.97 -8.15
CA ARG A 150 -12.88 -5.38 -9.49
C ARG A 150 -13.04 -4.19 -10.45
N MET A 151 -13.51 -3.06 -9.94
CA MET A 151 -13.63 -1.82 -10.71
C MET A 151 -12.25 -1.32 -11.13
N TRP A 152 -11.29 -1.32 -10.22
CA TRP A 152 -9.92 -0.88 -10.49
C TRP A 152 -9.17 -1.79 -11.48
N GLY A 153 -9.42 -3.10 -11.47
CA GLY A 153 -8.90 -4.01 -12.49
C GLY A 153 -9.33 -3.57 -13.88
N ARG A 154 -10.65 -3.30 -14.08
CA ARG A 154 -11.16 -2.81 -15.36
C ARG A 154 -10.59 -1.44 -15.76
N PHE A 155 -10.40 -0.54 -14.80
CA PHE A 155 -9.79 0.77 -15.08
C PHE A 155 -8.32 0.65 -15.45
N PHE A 156 -7.58 -0.26 -14.83
CA PHE A 156 -6.19 -0.54 -15.17
C PHE A 156 -6.04 -1.03 -16.60
N ASP A 157 -6.98 -1.87 -17.08
CA ASP A 157 -6.94 -2.43 -18.42
C ASP A 157 -7.41 -1.44 -19.50
N ARG A 158 -8.40 -0.59 -19.20
CA ARG A 158 -9.10 0.24 -20.17
C ARG A 158 -8.68 1.71 -20.21
N LEU A 159 -8.24 2.26 -19.10
CA LEU A 159 -7.91 3.67 -19.00
C LEU A 159 -6.40 3.91 -19.12
N HIS A 160 -6.06 5.10 -19.58
CA HIS A 160 -4.67 5.53 -19.64
C HIS A 160 -4.01 5.44 -18.25
N PHE A 161 -2.78 4.93 -18.19
CA PHE A 161 -2.04 4.69 -16.96
C PHE A 161 -2.02 5.90 -16.01
N VAL A 162 -1.68 7.09 -16.53
CA VAL A 162 -1.60 8.32 -15.71
C VAL A 162 -2.96 8.72 -15.18
N THR A 163 -4.04 8.61 -15.98
CA THR A 163 -5.40 8.94 -15.54
C THR A 163 -5.82 8.11 -14.34
N THR A 164 -5.69 6.79 -14.45
CA THR A 164 -6.08 5.89 -13.37
C THR A 164 -5.18 6.07 -12.16
N ARG A 165 -3.88 6.29 -12.37
CA ARG A 165 -2.95 6.56 -11.28
C ARG A 165 -3.28 7.84 -10.52
N ASN A 166 -3.55 8.93 -11.23
CA ASN A 166 -3.91 10.20 -10.60
C ASN A 166 -5.27 10.17 -9.93
N LEU A 167 -6.23 9.40 -10.46
CA LEU A 167 -7.49 9.15 -9.77
C LEU A 167 -7.28 8.47 -8.40
N LEU A 168 -6.39 7.46 -8.33
CA LEU A 168 -6.02 6.84 -7.06
C LEU A 168 -5.35 7.84 -6.10
N ASN A 169 -4.47 8.69 -6.63
CA ASN A 169 -3.79 9.71 -5.83
C ASN A 169 -4.78 10.74 -5.26
N LEU A 170 -5.82 11.11 -6.03
CA LEU A 170 -6.89 12.00 -5.56
C LEU A 170 -7.69 11.38 -4.40
N PHE A 171 -7.96 10.07 -4.43
CA PHE A 171 -8.60 9.40 -3.29
C PHE A 171 -7.71 9.42 -2.04
N VAL A 172 -6.39 9.24 -2.18
CA VAL A 172 -5.44 9.34 -1.04
C VAL A 172 -5.39 10.77 -0.51
N LEU A 173 -5.35 11.76 -1.41
CA LEU A 173 -5.36 13.19 -1.07
C LEU A 173 -6.63 13.57 -0.31
N ALA A 174 -7.79 13.22 -0.85
CA ALA A 174 -9.09 13.48 -0.22
C ALA A 174 -9.22 12.77 1.14
N SER A 175 -8.76 11.52 1.24
CA SER A 175 -8.70 10.80 2.52
C SER A 175 -7.90 11.56 3.56
N SER A 176 -6.71 12.05 3.21
CA SER A 176 -5.87 12.81 4.16
C SER A 176 -6.51 14.15 4.54
N GLY A 177 -7.10 14.86 3.57
CA GLY A 177 -7.82 16.11 3.81
C GLY A 177 -9.03 15.94 4.72
N PHE A 178 -9.90 14.97 4.45
CA PHE A 178 -11.05 14.73 5.33
C PHE A 178 -10.66 14.18 6.70
N PHE A 179 -9.56 13.42 6.82
CA PHE A 179 -9.20 12.78 8.08
C PHE A 179 -8.65 13.76 9.11
N PHE A 180 -7.70 14.59 8.76
CA PHE A 180 -6.94 15.39 9.73
C PHE A 180 -7.54 16.77 10.05
N PHE A 181 -8.66 17.13 9.40
CA PHE A 181 -9.31 18.43 9.58
C PHE A 181 -10.72 18.30 10.18
N THR A 182 -11.03 17.17 10.80
CA THR A 182 -12.33 16.94 11.46
C THR A 182 -12.20 15.99 12.64
N THR A 183 -13.04 16.16 13.64
CA THR A 183 -13.21 15.20 14.74
C THR A 183 -14.51 14.38 14.60
N ASN A 184 -15.29 14.63 13.55
CA ASN A 184 -16.55 13.92 13.30
C ASN A 184 -16.26 12.48 12.83
N ILE A 185 -16.74 11.49 13.61
CA ILE A 185 -16.48 10.07 13.39
C ILE A 185 -16.98 9.56 12.02
N TYR A 186 -18.06 10.11 11.51
CA TYR A 186 -18.63 9.73 10.22
C TYR A 186 -17.75 10.22 9.05
N VAL A 187 -17.21 11.44 9.18
CA VAL A 187 -16.29 12.00 8.19
C VAL A 187 -14.94 11.28 8.24
N LEU A 188 -14.47 10.89 9.43
CA LEU A 188 -13.31 10.01 9.60
C LEU A 188 -13.55 8.64 8.93
N GLY A 189 -14.75 8.07 9.07
CA GLY A 189 -15.15 6.85 8.38
C GLY A 189 -15.13 6.99 6.86
N LEU A 190 -15.68 8.09 6.33
CA LEU A 190 -15.61 8.41 4.90
C LEU A 190 -14.16 8.54 4.41
N ALA A 191 -13.33 9.25 5.16
CA ALA A 191 -11.91 9.39 4.85
C ALA A 191 -11.21 8.02 4.75
N MET A 192 -11.50 7.11 5.66
CA MET A 192 -10.94 5.76 5.65
C MET A 192 -11.53 4.87 4.55
N ALA A 193 -12.79 5.09 4.16
CA ALA A 193 -13.36 4.44 2.99
C ALA A 193 -12.67 4.89 1.69
N LEU A 194 -12.42 6.20 1.53
CA LEU A 194 -11.64 6.73 0.41
C LEU A 194 -10.22 6.15 0.36
N GLN A 195 -9.57 6.01 1.52
CA GLN A 195 -8.27 5.32 1.61
C GLN A 195 -8.36 3.87 1.16
N GLY A 196 -9.42 3.17 1.55
CA GLY A 196 -9.69 1.80 1.15
C GLY A 196 -9.91 1.65 -0.36
N LEU A 197 -10.68 2.57 -0.97
CA LEU A 197 -10.84 2.65 -2.43
C LEU A 197 -9.48 2.80 -3.11
N ALA A 198 -8.65 3.74 -2.65
CA ALA A 198 -7.31 3.94 -3.19
C ALA A 198 -6.44 2.68 -3.06
N PHE A 199 -6.50 1.97 -1.95
CA PHE A 199 -5.74 0.73 -1.73
C PHE A 199 -6.21 -0.42 -2.63
N GLY A 200 -7.49 -0.46 -3.01
CA GLY A 200 -8.04 -1.44 -3.94
C GLY A 200 -7.34 -1.40 -5.30
N GLY A 201 -7.23 -0.22 -5.89
CA GLY A 201 -6.49 -0.02 -7.14
C GLY A 201 -4.98 0.06 -6.93
N GLY A 202 -4.56 0.66 -5.83
CA GLY A 202 -3.15 0.85 -5.49
C GLY A 202 -2.35 -0.45 -5.51
N LYS A 203 -2.92 -1.56 -5.03
CA LYS A 203 -2.26 -2.87 -5.04
C LYS A 203 -2.04 -3.39 -6.46
N ILE A 204 -3.02 -3.21 -7.36
CA ILE A 204 -2.91 -3.61 -8.78
C ILE A 204 -1.80 -2.79 -9.45
N PHE A 205 -1.89 -1.47 -9.32
CA PHE A 205 -0.89 -0.57 -9.89
C PHE A 205 0.51 -0.82 -9.36
N TRP A 206 0.66 -0.97 -8.05
CA TRP A 206 1.94 -1.22 -7.42
C TRP A 206 2.62 -2.51 -7.92
N SER A 207 1.83 -3.55 -8.21
CA SER A 207 2.33 -4.84 -8.68
C SER A 207 2.62 -4.88 -10.18
N LEU A 208 1.86 -4.12 -10.99
CA LEU A 208 1.85 -4.30 -12.44
C LEU A 208 2.39 -3.09 -13.25
N TRP A 209 2.62 -1.92 -12.64
CA TRP A 209 3.04 -0.74 -13.40
C TRP A 209 4.34 -0.92 -14.17
N VAL A 210 5.26 -1.70 -13.62
CA VAL A 210 6.55 -1.99 -14.26
C VAL A 210 6.35 -2.75 -15.57
N THR A 211 5.36 -3.66 -15.66
CA THR A 211 5.07 -4.42 -16.87
C THR A 211 4.58 -3.54 -18.03
N LYS A 212 4.06 -2.35 -17.71
CA LYS A 212 3.61 -1.38 -18.73
C LYS A 212 4.74 -0.52 -19.30
N ILE A 213 5.93 -0.47 -18.67
CA ILE A 213 6.98 0.45 -19.09
C ILE A 213 8.35 -0.22 -19.31
N ALA A 214 8.61 -1.34 -18.66
CA ALA A 214 9.88 -2.04 -18.75
C ALA A 214 9.86 -3.10 -19.87
N PRO A 215 10.98 -3.34 -20.55
CA PRO A 215 11.13 -4.51 -21.40
C PRO A 215 10.87 -5.79 -20.58
N GLU A 216 10.16 -6.77 -21.15
CA GLU A 216 9.75 -8.00 -20.45
C GLU A 216 10.93 -8.70 -19.75
N GLU A 217 12.06 -8.81 -20.45
CA GLU A 217 13.30 -9.46 -19.95
C GLU A 217 13.88 -8.77 -18.71
N LYS A 218 13.63 -7.46 -18.52
CA LYS A 218 14.19 -6.64 -17.45
C LYS A 218 13.16 -6.26 -16.38
N ALA A 219 11.89 -6.62 -16.54
CA ALA A 219 10.80 -6.23 -15.64
C ALA A 219 11.09 -6.60 -14.16
N SER A 220 11.71 -7.77 -13.93
CA SER A 220 12.10 -8.21 -12.59
C SER A 220 13.15 -7.28 -11.95
N SER A 221 14.14 -6.81 -12.70
CA SER A 221 15.17 -5.88 -12.21
C SER A 221 14.58 -4.51 -11.89
N TYR A 222 13.68 -4.00 -12.73
CA TYR A 222 12.98 -2.74 -12.50
C TYR A 222 12.08 -2.82 -11.25
N MET A 223 11.37 -3.94 -11.08
CA MET A 223 10.51 -4.16 -9.92
C MET A 223 11.30 -4.30 -8.63
N SER A 224 12.46 -4.94 -8.64
CA SER A 224 13.31 -5.08 -7.45
C SER A 224 13.84 -3.73 -6.95
N ILE A 225 14.17 -2.79 -7.84
CA ILE A 225 14.55 -1.43 -7.47
C ILE A 225 13.37 -0.71 -6.81
N HIS A 226 12.18 -0.79 -7.43
CA HIS A 226 10.98 -0.19 -6.87
C HIS A 226 10.68 -0.74 -5.46
N MET A 227 10.81 -2.05 -5.28
CA MET A 227 10.62 -2.71 -3.98
C MET A 227 11.62 -2.24 -2.93
N ALA A 228 12.91 -2.16 -3.29
CA ALA A 228 13.97 -1.72 -2.38
C ALA A 228 13.74 -0.28 -1.91
N LEU A 229 13.43 0.64 -2.82
CA LEU A 229 13.13 2.04 -2.48
C LEU A 229 11.81 2.18 -1.72
N THR A 230 10.83 1.34 -2.00
CA THR A 230 9.58 1.29 -1.22
C THR A 230 9.85 0.84 0.22
N GLY A 231 10.73 -0.15 0.42
CA GLY A 231 11.16 -0.58 1.75
C GLY A 231 11.87 0.53 2.52
N LEU A 232 12.85 1.19 1.89
CA LEU A 232 13.57 2.33 2.48
C LEU A 232 12.62 3.45 2.89
N ARG A 233 11.73 3.85 1.99
CA ARG A 233 10.68 4.85 2.27
C ARG A 233 9.76 4.41 3.42
N GLY A 234 9.33 3.13 3.40
CA GLY A 234 8.47 2.56 4.43
C GLY A 234 9.09 2.58 5.81
N SER A 235 10.42 2.42 5.88
CA SER A 235 11.17 2.51 7.13
C SER A 235 11.34 3.95 7.62
N LEU A 236 11.61 4.90 6.73
CA LEU A 236 11.93 6.28 7.11
C LEU A 236 10.69 7.15 7.37
N ALA A 237 9.62 6.95 6.60
CA ALA A 237 8.46 7.84 6.62
C ALA A 237 7.76 7.93 7.98
N PRO A 238 7.56 6.85 8.77
CA PRO A 238 6.99 6.95 10.10
C PRO A 238 7.80 7.84 11.04
N PHE A 239 9.13 7.72 11.04
CA PHE A 239 10.00 8.56 11.87
C PHE A 239 9.89 10.04 11.47
N ILE A 240 9.85 10.34 10.17
CA ILE A 240 9.66 11.70 9.66
C ILE A 240 8.29 12.23 10.12
N GLY A 241 7.23 11.43 9.99
CA GLY A 241 5.88 11.79 10.41
C GLY A 241 5.81 12.17 11.90
N TYR A 242 6.36 11.34 12.77
CA TYR A 242 6.42 11.63 14.21
C TYR A 242 7.37 12.77 14.57
N ALA A 243 8.49 12.94 13.87
CA ALA A 243 9.38 14.08 14.06
C ALA A 243 8.72 15.42 13.73
N ILE A 244 7.86 15.44 12.71
CA ILE A 244 7.05 16.62 12.39
C ILE A 244 5.96 16.81 13.46
N LEU A 245 5.25 15.74 13.82
CA LEU A 245 4.19 15.79 14.82
C LEU A 245 4.68 16.31 16.17
N SER A 246 5.88 15.90 16.60
CA SER A 246 6.46 16.31 17.89
C SER A 246 6.75 17.82 17.99
N ARG A 247 6.88 18.50 16.84
CA ARG A 247 7.16 19.94 16.73
C ARG A 247 5.96 20.77 16.25
N SER A 248 4.87 20.08 15.89
CA SER A 248 3.71 20.74 15.27
C SER A 248 2.40 20.03 15.66
N ASN A 249 1.50 19.83 14.72
CA ASN A 249 0.21 19.17 14.93
C ASN A 249 -0.11 18.17 13.79
N PRO A 250 -1.11 17.29 13.95
CA PRO A 250 -1.48 16.32 12.91
C PRO A 250 -1.85 16.95 11.57
N ALA A 251 -2.50 18.13 11.57
CA ALA A 251 -2.85 18.84 10.35
C ALA A 251 -1.60 19.29 9.55
N CYS A 252 -0.52 19.69 10.24
CA CYS A 252 0.75 20.03 9.60
C CYS A 252 1.36 18.80 8.91
N VAL A 253 1.39 17.63 9.58
CA VAL A 253 1.85 16.36 8.97
C VAL A 253 1.03 16.01 7.73
N ALA A 254 -0.29 16.14 7.83
CA ALA A 254 -1.19 15.90 6.71
C ALA A 254 -0.95 16.86 5.55
N THR A 255 -0.79 18.15 5.83
CA THR A 255 -0.53 19.18 4.81
C THR A 255 0.74 18.90 4.04
N ILE A 256 1.84 18.57 4.73
CA ILE A 256 3.10 18.18 4.08
C ILE A 256 2.89 16.92 3.23
N GLY A 257 2.19 15.92 3.76
CA GLY A 257 1.84 14.71 3.00
C GLY A 257 1.03 15.03 1.74
N MET A 258 0.02 15.89 1.86
CA MET A 258 -0.82 16.32 0.72
C MET A 258 -0.02 17.09 -0.33
N ILE A 259 0.90 17.96 0.06
CA ILE A 259 1.80 18.67 -0.87
C ILE A 259 2.63 17.68 -1.69
N LEU A 260 3.21 16.66 -1.06
CA LEU A 260 3.98 15.62 -1.75
C LEU A 260 3.11 14.80 -2.72
N ILE A 261 1.86 14.52 -2.34
CA ILE A 261 0.91 13.81 -3.22
C ILE A 261 0.53 14.68 -4.41
N VAL A 262 0.24 15.97 -4.20
CA VAL A 262 -0.07 16.93 -5.29
C VAL A 262 1.13 17.07 -6.22
N ALA A 263 2.34 17.21 -5.69
CA ALA A 263 3.56 17.22 -6.51
C ALA A 263 3.69 15.96 -7.37
N SER A 264 3.41 14.78 -6.78
CA SER A 264 3.40 13.53 -7.53
C SER A 264 2.36 13.51 -8.65
N ILE A 265 1.14 14.02 -8.40
CA ILE A 265 0.08 14.13 -9.42
C ILE A 265 0.56 15.00 -10.58
N MET A 266 1.11 16.17 -10.27
CA MET A 266 1.62 17.10 -11.29
C MET A 266 2.74 16.48 -12.13
N LEU A 267 3.69 15.79 -11.48
CA LEU A 267 4.77 15.10 -12.17
C LEU A 267 4.27 13.97 -13.07
N PHE A 268 3.27 13.18 -12.63
CA PHE A 268 2.65 12.18 -13.50
C PHE A 268 1.96 12.81 -14.71
N GLU A 269 1.33 13.98 -14.58
CA GLU A 269 0.73 14.67 -15.72
C GLU A 269 1.78 15.10 -16.76
N LEU A 270 2.97 15.53 -16.36
CA LEU A 270 4.04 15.91 -17.28
C LEU A 270 4.46 14.78 -18.24
N ILE A 271 4.32 13.53 -17.81
CA ILE A 271 4.69 12.37 -18.63
C ILE A 271 3.51 11.72 -19.35
N ARG A 272 2.28 12.26 -19.22
CA ARG A 272 1.08 11.68 -19.85
C ARG A 272 1.24 11.43 -21.34
N GLY A 273 1.91 12.32 -22.06
CA GLY A 273 2.15 12.24 -23.51
C GLY A 273 3.35 11.37 -23.92
N HIS A 274 4.06 10.74 -22.97
CA HIS A 274 5.26 9.99 -23.29
C HIS A 274 4.97 8.74 -24.13
N LYS A 275 5.78 8.48 -25.17
CA LYS A 275 5.59 7.43 -26.18
C LYS A 275 5.35 6.05 -25.55
N ARG A 276 6.15 5.64 -24.57
CA ARG A 276 6.00 4.33 -23.86
C ARG A 276 4.64 4.15 -23.15
N LEU A 277 3.93 5.24 -22.80
CA LEU A 277 2.61 5.16 -22.16
C LEU A 277 1.46 5.18 -23.18
N ARG A 278 1.70 5.64 -24.41
CA ARG A 278 0.70 5.61 -25.50
C ARG A 278 0.60 4.23 -26.10
N GLU A 279 1.72 3.57 -26.36
CA GLU A 279 1.77 2.22 -26.95
C GLU A 279 1.06 1.16 -26.09
N THR A 280 0.99 1.36 -24.76
CA THR A 280 0.27 0.48 -23.84
C THR A 280 -1.25 0.75 -23.75
N ALA A 281 -1.76 1.78 -24.41
CA ALA A 281 -3.20 2.09 -24.45
C ALA A 281 -3.89 1.58 -25.73
N GLU A 282 -3.10 1.21 -26.75
CA GLU A 282 -3.58 0.79 -28.07
C GLU A 282 -3.51 -0.74 -28.28
N GLY A 283 -2.91 -1.50 -27.37
CA GLY A 283 -2.81 -2.96 -27.36
C GLY A 283 -3.57 -3.58 -26.19
#